data_2392afcfc18a3d1b86bf9c4e7822f8d5
#
_entry.id   2392afcfc18a3d1b86bf9c4e7822f8d5
#
_cell.length_a   1.000
_cell.length_b   1.000
_cell.length_c   1.000
_cell.angle_alpha   90.00
_cell.angle_beta   90.00
_cell.angle_gamma   90.00
#
_symmetry.space_group_name_H-M   'P 1'
#
loop_
_entity.id
_entity.type
_entity.pdbx_description
1 polymer ?
#
loop_
_entity_poly.entity_id
_entity_poly.type
_entity_poly.pdbx_seq_one_letter_code
_entity_poly.pdbx_strand_id
1 'polypeptide(L)'
;MKKLIILGITAVFLLTTNGCKSKDPAILKVFVRSSSNQLMSGAKVVVIGDQQSNPPTGSFVDTTFTNTSGFTSVDMDQYFNTSGPDNTTGYFDIIVKHNNKTATGYTRCRVHTTSVETIYLPN
;
A
#
# COMPACT_ATOMS: atom_id res chain seq x y z
N MET A 1 -5.60 -18.19 -57.38
CA MET A 1 -5.57 -19.25 -56.40
C MET A 1 -4.49 -19.09 -55.33
N LYS A 2 -3.63 -18.11 -55.46
CA LYS A 2 -2.56 -17.89 -54.47
C LYS A 2 -2.82 -16.69 -53.54
N LYS A 3 -4.03 -16.16 -53.54
CA LYS A 3 -4.34 -14.92 -52.82
C LYS A 3 -5.11 -15.16 -51.50
N LEU A 4 -5.34 -16.40 -51.13
CA LEU A 4 -6.16 -16.73 -49.95
C LEU A 4 -5.34 -16.98 -48.69
N ILE A 5 -4.03 -16.93 -48.77
CA ILE A 5 -3.15 -17.29 -47.64
C ILE A 5 -2.79 -16.09 -46.80
N ILE A 6 -3.06 -14.87 -47.30
CA ILE A 6 -2.64 -13.64 -46.61
C ILE A 6 -3.65 -13.14 -45.58
N LEU A 7 -4.87 -13.65 -45.61
CA LEU A 7 -5.94 -13.20 -44.69
C LEU A 7 -5.93 -13.86 -43.31
N GLY A 8 -5.11 -14.91 -43.13
CA GLY A 8 -5.06 -15.62 -41.87
C GLY A 8 -4.10 -15.04 -40.83
N ILE A 9 -3.24 -14.13 -41.23
CA ILE A 9 -2.17 -13.64 -40.35
C ILE A 9 -2.56 -12.37 -39.61
N THR A 10 -3.55 -11.66 -40.10
CA THR A 10 -3.96 -10.38 -39.49
C THR A 10 -4.87 -10.52 -38.29
N ALA A 11 -5.46 -11.68 -38.08
CA ALA A 11 -6.42 -11.87 -36.98
C ALA A 11 -5.74 -12.18 -35.64
N VAL A 12 -4.48 -12.60 -35.66
CA VAL A 12 -3.77 -13.00 -34.44
C VAL A 12 -3.21 -11.80 -33.66
N PHE A 13 -3.06 -10.66 -34.30
CA PHE A 13 -2.47 -9.48 -33.66
C PHE A 13 -3.41 -8.72 -32.74
N LEU A 14 -4.71 -8.96 -32.85
CA LEU A 14 -5.70 -8.22 -32.06
C LEU A 14 -5.94 -8.80 -30.65
N LEU A 15 -5.38 -9.99 -30.36
CA LEU A 15 -5.61 -10.67 -29.09
C LEU A 15 -4.58 -10.34 -28.03
N THR A 16 -3.51 -9.62 -28.38
CA THR A 16 -2.42 -9.33 -27.44
C THR A 16 -2.52 -7.97 -26.77
N THR A 17 -3.54 -7.17 -27.08
CA THR A 17 -3.66 -5.81 -26.56
C THR A 17 -4.52 -5.68 -25.30
N ASN A 18 -5.08 -6.78 -24.79
CA ASN A 18 -6.00 -6.75 -23.66
C ASN A 18 -5.36 -7.10 -22.32
N GLY A 19 -4.04 -7.16 -22.21
CA GLY A 19 -3.36 -7.69 -21.05
C GLY A 19 -2.82 -6.68 -20.05
N CYS A 20 -3.08 -5.37 -20.21
CA CYS A 20 -2.32 -4.35 -19.46
C CYS A 20 -3.11 -3.59 -18.42
N LYS A 21 -4.22 -4.10 -17.92
CA LYS A 21 -4.86 -3.48 -16.76
C LYS A 21 -4.25 -4.05 -15.49
N SER A 22 -3.22 -3.39 -15.02
CA SER A 22 -2.63 -3.67 -13.71
C SER A 22 -3.66 -3.37 -12.63
N LYS A 23 -4.06 -4.40 -11.90
CA LYS A 23 -4.85 -4.28 -10.68
C LYS A 23 -3.96 -4.61 -9.49
N ASP A 24 -2.88 -3.88 -9.37
CA ASP A 24 -1.98 -4.07 -8.24
C ASP A 24 -2.71 -3.78 -6.94
N PRO A 25 -2.41 -4.50 -5.87
CA PRO A 25 -3.02 -4.22 -4.57
C PRO A 25 -2.51 -2.89 -4.03
N ALA A 26 -3.33 -2.23 -3.21
CA ALA A 26 -2.91 -1.09 -2.44
C ALA A 26 -2.22 -1.57 -1.17
N ILE A 27 -0.96 -1.20 -0.99
CA ILE A 27 -0.13 -1.66 0.12
C ILE A 27 0.53 -0.45 0.77
N LEU A 28 0.54 -0.43 2.11
CA LEU A 28 1.36 0.48 2.88
C LEU A 28 2.50 -0.32 3.52
N LYS A 29 3.73 0.00 3.17
CA LYS A 29 4.91 -0.63 3.72
C LYS A 29 5.55 0.32 4.72
N VAL A 30 5.68 -0.12 5.97
CA VAL A 30 6.22 0.68 7.06
C VAL A 30 7.52 0.05 7.54
N PHE A 31 8.60 0.80 7.43
CA PHE A 31 9.89 0.45 8.02
C PHE A 31 10.02 1.13 9.37
N VAL A 32 10.50 0.40 10.36
CA VAL A 32 10.77 0.94 11.69
C VAL A 32 12.25 0.81 11.97
N ARG A 33 12.87 1.92 12.33
CA ARG A 33 14.30 1.98 12.65
C ARG A 33 14.51 2.65 14.00
N SER A 34 15.61 2.32 14.65
CA SER A 34 16.03 3.03 15.86
C SER A 34 16.60 4.40 15.50
N SER A 35 16.83 5.23 16.50
CA SER A 35 17.52 6.52 16.30
C SER A 35 18.91 6.37 15.69
N SER A 36 19.55 5.23 15.87
CA SER A 36 20.85 4.90 15.26
C SER A 36 20.70 4.17 13.92
N ASN A 37 19.50 4.18 13.33
CA ASN A 37 19.21 3.62 12.00
C ASN A 37 19.31 2.09 11.93
N GLN A 38 19.12 1.40 13.06
CA GLN A 38 19.06 -0.05 13.09
C GLN A 38 17.66 -0.55 12.81
N LEU A 39 17.54 -1.68 12.12
CA LEU A 39 16.27 -2.31 11.84
C LEU A 39 15.63 -2.82 13.13
N MET A 40 14.33 -2.53 13.32
CA MET A 40 13.60 -2.89 14.53
C MET A 40 12.58 -3.96 14.23
N SER A 41 12.87 -5.17 14.67
CA SER A 41 11.98 -6.32 14.57
C SER A 41 10.98 -6.33 15.73
N GLY A 42 9.74 -6.77 15.46
CA GLY A 42 8.73 -6.92 16.51
C GLY A 42 8.13 -5.60 16.99
N ALA A 43 8.34 -4.51 16.28
CA ALA A 43 7.70 -3.24 16.59
C ALA A 43 6.22 -3.29 16.20
N LYS A 44 5.36 -2.81 17.08
CA LYS A 44 3.92 -2.74 16.84
C LYS A 44 3.61 -1.50 16.00
N VAL A 45 2.93 -1.72 14.89
CA VAL A 45 2.54 -0.65 13.95
C VAL A 45 1.03 -0.60 13.88
N VAL A 46 0.46 0.55 14.21
CA VAL A 46 -0.98 0.79 14.14
C VAL A 46 -1.23 1.84 13.08
N VAL A 47 -2.11 1.55 12.12
CA VAL A 47 -2.50 2.44 11.03
C VAL A 47 -3.94 2.86 11.24
N ILE A 48 -4.19 4.15 11.29
CA ILE A 48 -5.51 4.71 11.63
C ILE A 48 -5.91 5.72 10.56
N GLY A 49 -7.12 5.58 10.02
CA GLY A 49 -7.66 6.54 9.05
C GLY A 49 -7.86 7.92 9.66
N ASP A 50 -7.39 8.96 8.97
CA ASP A 50 -7.53 10.34 9.41
C ASP A 50 -8.88 10.90 8.97
N GLN A 51 -9.84 10.90 9.87
CA GLN A 51 -11.19 11.39 9.59
C GLN A 51 -11.25 12.90 9.42
N GLN A 52 -10.19 13.61 9.79
CA GLN A 52 -10.12 15.08 9.67
C GLN A 52 -9.33 15.52 8.43
N SER A 53 -8.89 14.59 7.60
CA SER A 53 -8.23 14.93 6.34
C SER A 53 -9.22 15.57 5.36
N ASN A 54 -8.70 16.19 4.30
CA ASN A 54 -9.53 16.81 3.26
C ASN A 54 -9.16 16.25 1.87
N PRO A 55 -10.02 15.44 1.25
CA PRO A 55 -11.30 14.90 1.78
C PRO A 55 -11.09 13.96 2.96
N PRO A 56 -12.11 13.81 3.83
CA PRO A 56 -11.98 12.94 5.00
C PRO A 56 -11.73 11.48 4.62
N THR A 57 -10.85 10.84 5.37
CA THR A 57 -10.63 9.39 5.28
C THR A 57 -11.63 8.67 6.19
N GLY A 58 -12.18 7.57 5.72
CA GLY A 58 -13.13 6.80 6.51
C GLY A 58 -12.48 6.13 7.72
N SER A 59 -13.31 5.57 8.57
CA SER A 59 -12.85 4.85 9.75
C SER A 59 -12.05 3.62 9.34
N PHE A 60 -10.83 3.49 9.87
CA PHE A 60 -9.95 2.35 9.60
C PHE A 60 -8.92 2.23 10.73
N VAL A 61 -8.72 1.02 11.21
CA VAL A 61 -7.65 0.69 12.16
C VAL A 61 -7.12 -0.69 11.81
N ASP A 62 -5.82 -0.80 11.65
CA ASP A 62 -5.15 -2.09 11.49
C ASP A 62 -3.88 -2.10 12.32
N THR A 63 -3.57 -3.25 12.91
CA THR A 63 -2.40 -3.46 13.78
C THR A 63 -1.56 -4.59 13.23
N THR A 64 -0.27 -4.32 13.01
CA THR A 64 0.70 -5.29 12.53
C THR A 64 1.99 -5.19 13.34
N PHE A 65 2.92 -6.09 13.07
CA PHE A 65 4.24 -6.10 13.72
C PHE A 65 5.33 -6.21 12.66
N THR A 66 6.43 -5.50 12.86
CA THR A 66 7.56 -5.58 11.93
C THR A 66 8.21 -6.96 11.98
N ASN A 67 8.71 -7.39 10.83
CA ASN A 67 9.43 -8.64 10.67
C ASN A 67 10.92 -8.48 11.03
N THR A 68 11.71 -9.52 10.83
CA THR A 68 13.16 -9.50 11.10
C THR A 68 13.93 -8.51 10.23
N SER A 69 13.35 -8.08 9.11
CA SER A 69 13.92 -7.05 8.25
C SER A 69 13.47 -5.63 8.63
N GLY A 70 12.74 -5.49 9.72
CA GLY A 70 12.34 -4.19 10.26
C GLY A 70 11.18 -3.52 9.52
N PHE A 71 10.36 -4.27 8.78
CA PHE A 71 9.21 -3.69 8.12
C PHE A 71 7.96 -4.56 8.26
N THR A 72 6.82 -3.95 7.98
CA THR A 72 5.55 -4.64 7.83
C THR A 72 4.82 -4.10 6.62
N SER A 73 4.00 -4.94 6.01
CA SER A 73 3.12 -4.55 4.90
C SER A 73 1.68 -4.58 5.38
N VAL A 74 0.97 -3.48 5.20
CA VAL A 74 -0.44 -3.35 5.56
C VAL A 74 -1.26 -3.41 4.29
N ASP A 75 -2.26 -4.29 4.26
CA ASP A 75 -3.19 -4.43 3.14
C ASP A 75 -4.19 -3.26 3.19
N MET A 76 -4.02 -2.31 2.30
CA MET A 76 -4.90 -1.14 2.20
C MET A 76 -6.13 -1.40 1.32
N ASP A 77 -6.19 -2.50 0.60
CA ASP A 77 -7.40 -2.88 -0.13
C ASP A 77 -8.58 -3.10 0.83
N GLN A 78 -8.32 -3.51 2.06
CA GLN A 78 -9.37 -3.58 3.09
C GLN A 78 -10.10 -2.26 3.25
N TYR A 79 -9.36 -1.15 3.27
CA TYR A 79 -9.95 0.18 3.37
C TYR A 79 -10.69 0.55 2.08
N PHE A 80 -10.03 0.43 0.94
CA PHE A 80 -10.60 0.89 -0.34
C PHE A 80 -11.80 0.06 -0.78
N ASN A 81 -11.83 -1.22 -0.46
CA ASN A 81 -12.97 -2.08 -0.79
C ASN A 81 -14.22 -1.73 0.00
N THR A 82 -14.07 -1.17 1.20
CA THR A 82 -15.20 -0.77 2.05
C THR A 82 -15.60 0.69 1.87
N SER A 83 -14.69 1.54 1.40
CA SER A 83 -14.95 2.97 1.27
C SER A 83 -15.68 3.36 -0.03
N GLY A 84 -15.82 2.43 -0.96
CA GLY A 84 -16.55 2.64 -2.22
C GLY A 84 -15.63 2.99 -3.39
N PRO A 85 -16.15 2.82 -4.64
CA PRO A 85 -15.34 2.95 -5.85
C PRO A 85 -14.87 4.38 -6.15
N ASP A 86 -15.54 5.38 -5.61
CA ASP A 86 -15.18 6.78 -5.84
C ASP A 86 -14.03 7.25 -4.95
N ASN A 87 -13.67 6.44 -3.96
CA ASN A 87 -12.61 6.78 -3.01
C ASN A 87 -11.31 6.10 -3.42
N THR A 88 -10.42 6.85 -4.03
CA THR A 88 -9.15 6.34 -4.56
C THR A 88 -7.94 6.73 -3.73
N THR A 89 -8.10 7.58 -2.73
CA THR A 89 -7.03 8.09 -1.88
C THR A 89 -7.49 8.15 -0.44
N GLY A 90 -6.59 7.80 0.49
CA GLY A 90 -6.82 7.92 1.92
C GLY A 90 -5.59 8.43 2.64
N TYR A 91 -5.81 9.06 3.78
CA TYR A 91 -4.77 9.60 4.66
C TYR A 91 -4.79 8.86 5.98
N PHE A 92 -3.62 8.49 6.48
CA PHE A 92 -3.52 7.60 7.63
C PHE A 92 -2.45 8.07 8.59
N ASP A 93 -2.79 8.05 9.87
CA ASP A 93 -1.83 8.19 10.96
C ASP A 93 -1.19 6.84 11.22
N ILE A 94 0.09 6.85 11.51
CA ILE A 94 0.86 5.65 11.87
C ILE A 94 1.40 5.84 13.26
N ILE A 95 1.16 4.87 14.14
CA ILE A 95 1.68 4.86 15.50
C ILE A 95 2.54 3.62 15.66
N VAL A 96 3.80 3.82 16.06
CA VAL A 96 4.75 2.73 16.27
C VAL A 96 5.11 2.66 17.74
N LYS A 97 5.05 1.47 18.33
CA LYS A 97 5.43 1.21 19.73
C LYS A 97 6.40 0.04 19.80
N HIS A 98 7.48 0.25 20.53
CA HIS A 98 8.47 -0.80 20.76
C HIS A 98 9.25 -0.49 22.05
N ASN A 99 9.22 -1.42 23.02
CA ASN A 99 9.98 -1.32 24.27
C ASN A 99 9.82 0.05 24.97
N ASN A 100 8.60 0.47 25.25
CA ASN A 100 8.26 1.74 25.89
C ASN A 100 8.58 2.99 25.07
N LYS A 101 8.99 2.82 23.81
CA LYS A 101 9.21 3.93 22.90
C LYS A 101 8.03 4.04 21.94
N THR A 102 7.67 5.25 21.60
CA THR A 102 6.56 5.54 20.69
C THR A 102 7.02 6.57 19.66
N ALA A 103 6.65 6.31 18.41
CA ALA A 103 6.88 7.26 17.32
C ALA A 103 5.62 7.31 16.45
N THR A 104 5.43 8.41 15.75
CA THR A 104 4.27 8.60 14.88
C THR A 104 4.71 8.99 13.49
N GLY A 105 3.84 8.72 12.51
CA GLY A 105 4.03 9.12 11.13
C GLY A 105 2.68 9.40 10.49
N TYR A 106 2.71 9.84 9.25
CA TYR A 106 1.53 10.17 8.47
C TYR A 106 1.79 9.84 7.01
N THR A 107 0.81 9.28 6.33
CA THR A 107 0.98 8.88 4.94
C THR A 107 -0.30 9.02 4.15
N ARG A 108 -0.12 9.15 2.85
CA ARG A 108 -1.21 9.09 1.88
C ARG A 108 -1.11 7.77 1.12
N CYS A 109 -2.19 7.03 1.06
CA CYS A 109 -2.28 5.79 0.28
C CYS A 109 -3.26 5.97 -0.87
N ARG A 110 -2.96 5.33 -2.00
CA ARG A 110 -3.81 5.35 -3.19
C ARG A 110 -4.08 3.93 -3.62
N VAL A 111 -5.23 3.74 -4.28
CA VAL A 111 -5.57 2.44 -4.87
C VAL A 111 -4.48 1.98 -5.83
N HIS A 112 -4.22 0.68 -5.85
CA HIS A 112 -3.31 0.04 -6.79
C HIS A 112 -1.87 0.55 -6.72
N THR A 113 -1.46 1.10 -5.58
CA THR A 113 -0.08 1.58 -5.39
C THR A 113 0.49 1.08 -4.07
N THR A 114 1.81 1.02 -4.00
CA THR A 114 2.55 0.77 -2.76
C THR A 114 3.07 2.09 -2.22
N SER A 115 2.66 2.42 -1.00
CA SER A 115 3.18 3.58 -0.26
C SER A 115 4.21 3.08 0.73
N VAL A 116 5.30 3.83 0.90
CA VAL A 116 6.41 3.44 1.79
C VAL A 116 6.69 4.57 2.77
N GLU A 117 6.71 4.23 4.05
CA GLU A 117 7.06 5.16 5.12
C GLU A 117 8.13 4.55 6.01
N THR A 118 9.07 5.38 6.46
CA THR A 118 10.09 4.98 7.44
C THR A 118 9.87 5.81 8.70
N ILE A 119 9.77 5.13 9.84
CA ILE A 119 9.53 5.76 11.14
C ILE A 119 10.68 5.43 12.06
N TYR A 120 11.25 6.46 12.68
CA TYR A 120 12.39 6.34 13.59
C TYR A 120 11.91 6.42 15.02
N LEU A 121 12.25 5.42 15.82
CA LEU A 121 11.99 5.43 17.25
C LEU A 121 12.98 6.37 17.95
N PRO A 122 12.53 7.09 18.99
CA PRO A 122 13.42 7.94 19.77
C PRO A 122 14.42 7.12 20.59
N ASN A 123 15.43 7.80 21.07
CA ASN A 123 16.39 7.21 22.02
C ASN A 123 15.73 6.83 23.35
#